data_e5c5dcc0e590153aa6d3b8ba3f8296e0
#
_entry.id   e5c5dcc0e590153aa6d3b8ba3f8296e0
#
_cell.length_a   1.000
_cell.length_b   1.000
_cell.length_c   1.000
_cell.angle_alpha   90.00
_cell.angle_beta   90.00
_cell.angle_gamma   90.00
#
_symmetry.space_group_name_H-M   'P 1'
#
loop_
_entity.id
_entity.type
_entity.pdbx_description
1 polymer ?
#
loop_
_entity_poly.entity_id
_entity_poly.type
_entity_poly.pdbx_seq_one_letter_code
_entity_poly.pdbx_strand_id
1 'polypeptide(L)'
;MRVYCAKNYEEASTLAADLIAAQILLKPDSVLGLATGSTPIGAYQRLIAKYEAGELDLSQVKTMNLDEYRGLDGENPNGYRYFMNHQLFDHVNIKKENTNVPDGKKDPAQACGEYDAKLERSGGIDLQLLGLGHNGHIGFNEPAEEFSKTTHCVDLSESTIEANARFFDSEDQVPRQAYTM
;
A
#
# COMPACT_ATOMS: atom_id res chain seq x y z
N MET A 1 2.62 -22.04 6.28
CA MET A 1 1.77 -21.21 5.39
C MET A 1 0.34 -21.70 5.50
N ARG A 2 -0.65 -20.80 5.62
CA ARG A 2 -2.07 -21.13 5.53
C ARG A 2 -2.59 -20.62 4.18
N VAL A 3 -3.39 -21.41 3.49
CA VAL A 3 -3.98 -21.06 2.19
C VAL A 3 -5.50 -21.07 2.36
N TYR A 4 -6.14 -19.98 1.94
CA TYR A 4 -7.59 -19.86 1.91
C TYR A 4 -8.04 -19.72 0.46
N CYS A 5 -8.94 -20.59 0.01
CA CYS A 5 -9.53 -20.51 -1.31
C CYS A 5 -10.88 -19.78 -1.20
N ALA A 6 -10.96 -18.59 -1.77
CA ALA A 6 -12.21 -17.84 -1.87
C ALA A 6 -12.93 -18.17 -3.19
N LYS A 7 -14.25 -18.18 -3.17
CA LYS A 7 -15.09 -18.47 -4.36
C LYS A 7 -15.10 -17.32 -5.37
N ASN A 8 -14.90 -16.11 -4.88
CA ASN A 8 -14.95 -14.89 -5.67
C ASN A 8 -14.17 -13.75 -4.98
N TYR A 9 -14.08 -12.62 -5.68
CA TYR A 9 -13.40 -11.41 -5.19
C TYR A 9 -13.99 -10.88 -3.87
N GLU A 10 -15.32 -10.94 -3.69
CA GLU A 10 -15.97 -10.43 -2.50
C GLU A 10 -15.67 -11.27 -1.25
N GLU A 11 -15.64 -12.60 -1.41
CA GLU A 11 -15.25 -13.50 -0.32
C GLU A 11 -13.76 -13.29 0.03
N ALA A 12 -12.88 -13.16 -0.96
CA ALA A 12 -11.46 -12.88 -0.73
C ALA A 12 -11.26 -11.53 -0.01
N SER A 13 -11.99 -10.49 -0.44
CA SER A 13 -11.96 -9.17 0.18
C SER A 13 -12.46 -9.20 1.62
N THR A 14 -13.49 -9.96 1.91
CA THR A 14 -14.04 -10.14 3.27
C THR A 14 -13.02 -10.83 4.16
N LEU A 15 -12.42 -11.93 3.71
CA LEU A 15 -11.39 -12.66 4.47
C LEU A 15 -10.18 -11.78 4.79
N ALA A 16 -9.71 -10.99 3.80
CA ALA A 16 -8.60 -10.06 4.01
C ALA A 16 -8.95 -8.98 5.03
N ALA A 17 -10.15 -8.38 4.92
CA ALA A 17 -10.63 -7.37 5.86
C ALA A 17 -10.80 -7.94 7.28
N ASP A 18 -11.31 -9.16 7.41
CA ASP A 18 -11.48 -9.81 8.73
C ASP A 18 -10.14 -10.08 9.41
N LEU A 19 -9.11 -10.49 8.67
CA LEU A 19 -7.76 -10.67 9.19
C LEU A 19 -7.15 -9.34 9.67
N ILE A 20 -7.31 -8.27 8.88
CA ILE A 20 -6.84 -6.92 9.25
C ILE A 20 -7.62 -6.41 10.48
N ALA A 21 -8.94 -6.54 10.49
CA ALA A 21 -9.77 -6.14 11.62
C ALA A 21 -9.41 -6.90 12.89
N ALA A 22 -9.19 -8.22 12.80
CA ALA A 22 -8.75 -9.02 13.93
C ALA A 22 -7.39 -8.55 14.49
N GLN A 23 -6.44 -8.18 13.61
CA GLN A 23 -5.17 -7.60 14.03
C GLN A 23 -5.36 -6.29 14.79
N ILE A 24 -6.20 -5.39 14.31
CA ILE A 24 -6.49 -4.10 14.97
C ILE A 24 -7.16 -4.33 16.33
N LEU A 25 -8.12 -5.24 16.41
CA LEU A 25 -8.81 -5.57 17.68
C LEU A 25 -7.87 -6.16 18.73
N LEU A 26 -6.92 -6.99 18.30
CA LEU A 26 -5.93 -7.60 19.19
C LEU A 26 -4.81 -6.65 19.60
N LYS A 27 -4.46 -5.71 18.73
CA LYS A 27 -3.42 -4.69 18.93
C LYS A 27 -3.88 -3.36 18.32
N PRO A 28 -4.58 -2.50 19.06
CA PRO A 28 -5.13 -1.24 18.55
C PRO A 28 -4.10 -0.27 17.96
N ASP A 29 -2.85 -0.32 18.42
CA ASP A 29 -1.73 0.48 17.92
C ASP A 29 -0.91 -0.22 16.84
N SER A 30 -1.51 -1.20 16.14
CA SER A 30 -0.86 -1.96 15.06
C SER A 30 -0.27 -1.06 13.99
N VAL A 31 0.88 -1.47 13.48
CA VAL A 31 1.48 -0.96 12.24
C VAL A 31 1.07 -1.88 11.09
N LEU A 32 0.23 -1.38 10.20
CA LEU A 32 -0.28 -2.13 9.06
C LEU A 32 0.48 -1.76 7.80
N GLY A 33 1.01 -2.75 7.11
CA GLY A 33 1.49 -2.58 5.75
C GLY A 33 0.32 -2.68 4.76
N LEU A 34 0.18 -1.70 3.88
CA LEU A 34 -0.95 -1.60 2.94
C LEU A 34 -0.47 -1.57 1.49
N ALA A 35 -1.31 -2.06 0.61
CA ALA A 35 -1.07 -2.12 -0.83
C ALA A 35 -2.07 -1.23 -1.59
N THR A 36 -1.72 -0.87 -2.83
CA THR A 36 -2.56 -0.11 -3.75
C THR A 36 -3.05 -0.97 -4.93
N GLY A 37 -3.71 -0.35 -5.87
CA GLY A 37 -4.29 -1.02 -7.03
C GLY A 37 -5.73 -1.48 -6.82
N SER A 38 -6.31 -2.14 -7.82
CA SER A 38 -7.73 -2.50 -7.80
C SER A 38 -8.07 -3.66 -6.84
N THR A 39 -7.11 -4.53 -6.59
CA THR A 39 -7.34 -5.77 -5.79
C THR A 39 -7.72 -5.50 -4.33
N PRO A 40 -7.04 -4.61 -3.57
CA PRO A 40 -7.37 -4.39 -2.15
C PRO A 40 -8.60 -3.51 -1.90
N ILE A 41 -9.18 -2.87 -2.91
CA ILE A 41 -10.33 -1.94 -2.75
C ILE A 41 -11.48 -2.60 -1.98
N GLY A 42 -11.85 -3.82 -2.34
CA GLY A 42 -12.94 -4.53 -1.65
C GLY A 42 -12.64 -4.78 -0.17
N ALA A 43 -11.40 -5.05 0.19
CA ALA A 43 -11.00 -5.19 1.59
C ALA A 43 -11.12 -3.85 2.34
N TYR A 44 -10.69 -2.74 1.72
CA TYR A 44 -10.81 -1.41 2.31
C TYR A 44 -12.28 -1.01 2.51
N GLN A 45 -13.15 -1.27 1.55
CA GLN A 45 -14.59 -1.03 1.69
C GLN A 45 -15.20 -1.81 2.86
N ARG A 46 -14.76 -3.06 3.09
CA ARG A 46 -15.21 -3.86 4.24
C ARG A 46 -14.68 -3.29 5.58
N LEU A 47 -13.44 -2.78 5.62
CA LEU A 47 -12.92 -2.11 6.81
C LEU A 47 -13.67 -0.81 7.12
N ILE A 48 -14.01 -0.02 6.10
CA ILE A 48 -14.83 1.19 6.25
C ILE A 48 -16.21 0.81 6.82
N ALA A 49 -16.87 -0.21 6.26
CA ALA A 49 -18.17 -0.66 6.75
C ALA A 49 -18.12 -1.12 8.23
N LYS A 50 -17.05 -1.81 8.64
CA LYS A 50 -16.85 -2.19 10.04
C LYS A 50 -16.63 -0.97 10.95
N TYR A 51 -15.91 0.04 10.49
CA TYR A 51 -15.74 1.30 11.20
C TYR A 51 -17.08 2.05 11.33
N GLU A 52 -17.85 2.19 10.27
CA GLU A 52 -19.17 2.83 10.27
C GLU A 52 -20.17 2.12 11.18
N ALA A 53 -20.08 0.80 11.28
CA ALA A 53 -20.88 -0.01 12.21
C ALA A 53 -20.42 0.11 13.68
N GLY A 54 -19.34 0.83 13.97
CA GLY A 54 -18.78 0.96 15.31
C GLY A 54 -18.05 -0.30 15.81
N GLU A 55 -17.73 -1.23 14.91
CA GLU A 55 -17.04 -2.48 15.24
C GLU A 55 -15.50 -2.32 15.23
N LEU A 56 -14.97 -1.25 14.62
CA LEU A 56 -13.54 -1.04 14.43
C LEU A 56 -13.13 0.39 14.73
N ASP A 57 -12.05 0.57 15.48
CA ASP A 57 -11.42 1.86 15.78
C ASP A 57 -9.99 1.89 15.21
N LEU A 58 -9.72 2.81 14.28
CA LEU A 58 -8.41 2.97 13.66
C LEU A 58 -7.62 4.17 14.22
N SER A 59 -8.10 4.83 15.27
CA SER A 59 -7.50 6.08 15.79
C SER A 59 -6.06 5.95 16.26
N GLN A 60 -5.61 4.74 16.63
CA GLN A 60 -4.24 4.47 17.07
C GLN A 60 -3.42 3.70 16.03
N VAL A 61 -4.06 3.20 14.97
CA VAL A 61 -3.39 2.46 13.88
C VAL A 61 -2.37 3.35 13.17
N LYS A 62 -1.25 2.77 12.79
CA LYS A 62 -0.26 3.34 11.87
C LYS A 62 -0.22 2.54 10.58
N THR A 63 0.03 3.19 9.47
CA THR A 63 0.15 2.50 8.18
C THR A 63 1.45 2.80 7.46
N MET A 64 1.96 1.80 6.75
CA MET A 64 3.12 1.88 5.88
C MET A 64 2.73 1.29 4.52
N ASN A 65 2.71 2.10 3.47
CA ASN A 65 2.46 1.59 2.11
C ASN A 65 3.76 1.08 1.49
N LEU A 66 3.64 0.07 0.63
CA LEU A 66 4.78 -0.59 -0.01
C LEU A 66 5.60 0.35 -0.90
N ASP A 67 4.93 1.26 -1.59
CA ASP A 67 5.50 1.95 -2.73
C ASP A 67 4.81 3.28 -3.05
N GLU A 68 5.44 4.07 -3.94
CA GLU A 68 4.88 5.26 -4.58
C GLU A 68 5.67 5.55 -5.86
N TYR A 69 5.01 6.11 -6.86
CA TYR A 69 5.65 6.61 -8.08
C TYR A 69 6.58 7.79 -7.78
N ARG A 70 7.78 7.75 -8.36
CA ARG A 70 8.68 8.91 -8.33
C ARG A 70 8.14 10.01 -9.25
N GLY A 71 8.13 11.24 -8.76
CA GLY A 71 7.69 12.43 -9.49
C GLY A 71 6.26 12.86 -9.18
N LEU A 72 5.42 11.98 -8.61
CA LEU A 72 4.06 12.33 -8.20
C LEU A 72 4.05 12.90 -6.79
N ASP A 73 3.18 13.89 -6.56
CA ASP A 73 2.90 14.41 -5.21
C ASP A 73 1.64 13.76 -4.62
N GLY A 74 1.39 14.02 -3.35
CA GLY A 74 0.29 13.39 -2.63
C GLY A 74 -1.12 13.79 -3.09
N GLU A 75 -1.25 14.85 -3.90
CA GLU A 75 -2.51 15.33 -4.46
C GLU A 75 -2.74 14.85 -5.90
N ASN A 76 -1.74 14.21 -6.50
CA ASN A 76 -1.85 13.70 -7.86
C ASN A 76 -2.82 12.48 -7.89
N PRO A 77 -3.89 12.50 -8.71
CA PRO A 77 -4.88 11.42 -8.76
C PRO A 77 -4.33 10.04 -9.08
N ASN A 78 -3.16 9.98 -9.74
CA ASN A 78 -2.49 8.74 -10.11
C ASN A 78 -1.47 8.28 -9.06
N GLY A 79 -1.23 9.08 -8.01
CA GLY A 79 -0.34 8.75 -6.90
C GLY A 79 -0.98 7.80 -5.89
N TYR A 80 -0.15 7.01 -5.23
CA TYR A 80 -0.61 6.04 -4.23
C TYR A 80 -1.03 6.70 -2.92
N ARG A 81 -0.46 7.86 -2.57
CA ARG A 81 -0.94 8.68 -1.46
C ARG A 81 -2.40 9.11 -1.71
N TYR A 82 -2.70 9.64 -2.89
CA TYR A 82 -4.05 10.02 -3.28
C TYR A 82 -5.00 8.81 -3.25
N PHE A 83 -4.59 7.69 -3.85
CA PHE A 83 -5.34 6.45 -3.82
C PHE A 83 -5.72 6.04 -2.39
N MET A 84 -4.75 6.00 -1.48
CA MET A 84 -5.00 5.57 -0.09
C MET A 84 -5.92 6.53 0.66
N ASN A 85 -5.78 7.84 0.44
CA ASN A 85 -6.70 8.81 1.02
C ASN A 85 -8.14 8.51 0.58
N HIS A 86 -8.37 8.36 -0.72
CA HIS A 86 -9.71 8.17 -1.31
C HIS A 86 -10.30 6.78 -1.07
N GLN A 87 -9.49 5.75 -0.96
CA GLN A 87 -9.99 4.38 -0.80
C GLN A 87 -10.14 3.95 0.67
N LEU A 88 -9.44 4.60 1.60
CA LEU A 88 -9.49 4.21 3.02
C LEU A 88 -9.38 5.39 3.99
N PHE A 89 -8.32 6.21 3.91
CA PHE A 89 -7.95 7.08 5.03
C PHE A 89 -8.96 8.22 5.29
N ASP A 90 -9.66 8.71 4.28
CA ASP A 90 -10.67 9.76 4.42
C ASP A 90 -12.03 9.24 4.94
N HIS A 91 -12.19 7.92 5.01
CA HIS A 91 -13.44 7.26 5.38
C HIS A 91 -13.42 6.68 6.81
N VAL A 92 -12.29 6.75 7.51
CA VAL A 92 -12.12 6.18 8.84
C VAL A 92 -11.44 7.19 9.78
N ASN A 93 -11.40 6.90 11.08
CA ASN A 93 -10.82 7.82 12.06
C ASN A 93 -9.30 7.70 12.25
N ILE A 94 -8.58 7.17 11.26
CA ILE A 94 -7.12 7.14 11.32
C ILE A 94 -6.54 8.56 11.29
N LYS A 95 -5.54 8.82 12.14
CA LYS A 95 -4.85 10.10 12.13
C LYS A 95 -3.94 10.20 10.90
N LYS A 96 -4.03 11.28 10.15
CA LYS A 96 -3.24 11.47 8.93
C LYS A 96 -1.72 11.40 9.17
N GLU A 97 -1.24 11.88 10.32
CA GLU A 97 0.17 11.76 10.72
C GLU A 97 0.64 10.32 10.94
N ASN A 98 -0.29 9.39 11.14
CA ASN A 98 0.00 7.97 11.28
C ASN A 98 0.01 7.22 9.94
N THR A 99 -0.34 7.88 8.84
CA THR A 99 -0.37 7.27 7.50
C THR A 99 0.91 7.59 6.73
N ASN A 100 1.62 6.57 6.26
CA ASN A 100 2.89 6.73 5.58
C ASN A 100 2.86 6.10 4.19
N VAL A 101 3.27 6.88 3.21
CA VAL A 101 3.55 6.48 1.83
C VAL A 101 4.90 7.11 1.48
N PRO A 102 5.78 6.51 0.69
CA PRO A 102 7.03 7.14 0.26
C PRO A 102 6.76 8.49 -0.41
N ASP A 103 7.65 9.47 -0.24
CA ASP A 103 7.49 10.80 -0.82
C ASP A 103 8.02 10.82 -2.26
N GLY A 104 7.11 10.78 -3.23
CA GLY A 104 7.44 10.74 -4.65
C GLY A 104 8.22 11.96 -5.16
N LYS A 105 8.17 13.10 -4.46
CA LYS A 105 8.82 14.35 -4.89
C LYS A 105 10.25 14.49 -4.43
N LYS A 106 10.69 13.73 -3.44
CA LYS A 106 12.05 13.77 -2.92
C LYS A 106 13.03 13.03 -3.84
N ASP A 107 14.30 13.36 -3.73
CA ASP A 107 15.35 12.58 -4.39
C ASP A 107 15.45 11.16 -3.78
N PRO A 108 15.97 10.16 -4.53
CA PRO A 108 15.96 8.77 -4.09
C PRO A 108 16.62 8.52 -2.73
N ALA A 109 17.76 9.14 -2.48
CA ALA A 109 18.49 8.91 -1.23
C ALA A 109 17.70 9.43 -0.03
N GLN A 110 17.10 10.62 -0.17
CA GLN A 110 16.30 11.23 0.87
C GLN A 110 14.97 10.47 1.07
N ALA A 111 14.22 10.19 -0.02
CA ALA A 111 12.94 9.50 0.06
C ALA A 111 13.07 8.14 0.75
N CYS A 112 14.02 7.32 0.30
CA CYS A 112 14.23 5.97 0.82
C CYS A 112 14.75 5.99 2.25
N GLY A 113 15.78 6.79 2.55
CA GLY A 113 16.34 6.87 3.90
C GLY A 113 15.36 7.38 4.95
N GLU A 114 14.54 8.39 4.62
CA GLU A 114 13.49 8.86 5.53
C GLU A 114 12.38 7.83 5.73
N TYR A 115 12.05 7.05 4.69
CA TYR A 115 11.03 6.03 4.77
C TYR A 115 11.48 4.86 5.65
N ASP A 116 12.70 4.37 5.46
CA ASP A 116 13.30 3.35 6.32
C ASP A 116 13.37 3.81 7.78
N ALA A 117 13.78 5.06 8.02
CA ALA A 117 13.81 5.62 9.36
C ALA A 117 12.41 5.72 10.00
N LYS A 118 11.34 5.93 9.22
CA LYS A 118 9.95 5.87 9.72
C LYS A 118 9.57 4.43 10.09
N LEU A 119 9.92 3.47 9.23
CA LEU A 119 9.66 2.06 9.47
C LEU A 119 10.34 1.56 10.75
N GLU A 120 11.60 1.91 10.95
CA GLU A 120 12.35 1.58 12.18
C GLU A 120 11.69 2.20 13.43
N ARG A 121 11.35 3.50 13.38
CA ARG A 121 10.69 4.18 14.51
C ARG A 121 9.31 3.63 14.83
N SER A 122 8.62 3.03 13.86
CA SER A 122 7.32 2.38 14.09
C SER A 122 7.44 1.02 14.76
N GLY A 123 8.64 0.46 14.86
CA GLY A 123 8.89 -0.88 15.42
C GLY A 123 8.67 -2.01 14.42
N GLY A 124 8.58 -1.70 13.13
CA GLY A 124 8.28 -2.66 12.06
C GLY A 124 6.77 -2.80 11.81
N ILE A 125 6.41 -3.69 10.90
CA ILE A 125 5.04 -3.94 10.45
C ILE A 125 4.49 -5.18 11.16
N ASP A 126 3.32 -5.05 11.80
CA ASP A 126 2.65 -6.16 12.49
C ASP A 126 1.92 -7.10 11.52
N LEU A 127 1.28 -6.53 10.50
CA LEU A 127 0.57 -7.28 9.45
C LEU A 127 0.71 -6.54 8.13
N GLN A 128 1.17 -7.25 7.09
CA GLN A 128 1.34 -6.70 5.74
C GLN A 128 0.32 -7.29 4.77
N LEU A 129 -0.47 -6.44 4.13
CA LEU A 129 -1.27 -6.79 2.96
C LEU A 129 -0.39 -6.67 1.70
N LEU A 130 -0.31 -7.75 0.92
CA LEU A 130 0.47 -7.83 -0.31
C LEU A 130 -0.40 -8.28 -1.48
N GLY A 131 -0.19 -7.65 -2.64
CA GLY A 131 -0.58 -8.21 -3.93
C GLY A 131 0.56 -9.04 -4.51
N LEU A 132 0.23 -10.01 -5.37
CA LEU A 132 1.19 -10.76 -6.17
C LEU A 132 0.95 -10.43 -7.63
N GLY A 133 1.93 -9.83 -8.29
CA GLY A 133 1.84 -9.50 -9.71
C GLY A 133 1.92 -10.72 -10.64
N HIS A 134 1.61 -10.54 -11.93
CA HIS A 134 1.57 -11.61 -12.90
C HIS A 134 2.91 -12.34 -13.09
N ASN A 135 4.03 -11.65 -12.92
CA ASN A 135 5.39 -12.19 -12.98
C ASN A 135 5.97 -12.53 -11.61
N GLY A 136 5.14 -12.46 -10.55
CA GLY A 136 5.53 -12.75 -9.16
C GLY A 136 6.09 -11.56 -8.40
N HIS A 137 6.04 -10.32 -8.94
CA HIS A 137 6.49 -9.13 -8.21
C HIS A 137 5.57 -8.81 -7.02
N ILE A 138 6.16 -8.18 -6.00
CA ILE A 138 5.48 -7.62 -4.84
C ILE A 138 5.87 -6.14 -4.73
N GLY A 139 4.87 -5.24 -4.70
CA GLY A 139 5.11 -3.81 -4.85
C GLY A 139 5.72 -3.54 -6.23
N PHE A 140 6.71 -2.68 -6.31
CA PHE A 140 7.50 -2.51 -7.52
C PHE A 140 8.80 -3.33 -7.55
N ASN A 141 8.92 -4.37 -6.70
CA ASN A 141 10.06 -5.29 -6.73
C ASN A 141 9.88 -6.32 -7.84
N GLU A 142 10.42 -6.02 -9.02
CA GLU A 142 10.45 -6.92 -10.16
C GLU A 142 11.34 -8.15 -9.89
N PRO A 143 11.14 -9.27 -10.61
CA PRO A 143 12.03 -10.43 -10.51
C PRO A 143 13.48 -10.03 -10.80
N ALA A 144 14.37 -10.35 -9.87
CA ALA A 144 15.79 -10.01 -9.94
C ALA A 144 16.64 -11.13 -9.31
N GLU A 145 17.94 -11.12 -9.61
CA GLU A 145 18.89 -12.08 -9.00
C GLU A 145 19.10 -11.81 -7.51
N GLU A 146 19.00 -10.54 -7.08
CA GLU A 146 19.13 -10.11 -5.69
C GLU A 146 17.96 -9.20 -5.31
N PHE A 147 17.51 -9.30 -4.07
CA PHE A 147 16.51 -8.40 -3.49
C PHE A 147 17.21 -7.31 -2.68
N SER A 148 16.71 -6.07 -2.84
CA SER A 148 17.09 -4.99 -1.93
C SER A 148 16.58 -5.29 -0.53
N LYS A 149 17.36 -4.89 0.48
CA LYS A 149 17.01 -5.09 1.91
C LYS A 149 16.30 -3.87 2.51
N THR A 150 16.28 -2.76 1.81
CA THR A 150 15.79 -1.48 2.29
C THR A 150 14.93 -0.83 1.20
N THR A 151 14.20 0.20 1.56
CA THR A 151 13.48 1.03 0.58
C THR A 151 14.46 1.57 -0.46
N HIS A 152 14.10 1.46 -1.73
CA HIS A 152 14.97 1.82 -2.85
C HIS A 152 14.17 2.38 -4.03
N CYS A 153 14.87 3.04 -4.93
CA CYS A 153 14.32 3.52 -6.20
C CYS A 153 14.54 2.46 -7.27
N VAL A 154 13.50 2.14 -8.01
CA VAL A 154 13.55 1.17 -9.12
C VAL A 154 13.17 1.82 -10.43
N ASP A 155 13.75 1.35 -11.54
CA ASP A 155 13.26 1.59 -12.88
C ASP A 155 12.15 0.57 -13.17
N LEU A 156 11.01 1.05 -13.65
CA LEU A 156 9.88 0.19 -14.00
C LEU A 156 10.12 -0.52 -15.33
N SER A 157 9.79 -1.81 -15.39
CA SER A 157 9.85 -2.55 -16.66
C SER A 157 8.79 -2.03 -17.64
N GLU A 158 9.05 -2.18 -18.95
CA GLU A 158 8.09 -1.79 -19.99
C GLU A 158 6.75 -2.49 -19.78
N SER A 159 6.74 -3.77 -19.40
CA SER A 159 5.51 -4.51 -19.10
C SER A 159 4.74 -3.93 -17.90
N THR A 160 5.43 -3.39 -16.90
CA THR A 160 4.80 -2.70 -15.76
C THR A 160 4.24 -1.35 -16.19
N ILE A 161 4.94 -0.60 -17.03
CA ILE A 161 4.48 0.67 -17.60
C ILE A 161 3.21 0.45 -18.42
N GLU A 162 3.23 -0.49 -19.37
CA GLU A 162 2.06 -0.86 -20.18
C GLU A 162 0.86 -1.29 -19.31
N ALA A 163 1.09 -2.15 -18.32
CA ALA A 163 0.03 -2.62 -17.41
C ALA A 163 -0.60 -1.48 -16.59
N ASN A 164 0.19 -0.46 -16.24
CA ASN A 164 -0.26 0.68 -15.44
C ASN A 164 -0.80 1.83 -16.29
N ALA A 165 -0.58 1.84 -17.62
CA ALA A 165 -1.10 2.88 -18.53
C ALA A 165 -2.62 3.07 -18.42
N ARG A 166 -3.36 2.02 -18.05
CA ARG A 166 -4.81 2.06 -17.81
C ARG A 166 -5.27 3.03 -16.70
N PHE A 167 -4.35 3.49 -15.87
CA PHE A 167 -4.62 4.44 -14.79
C PHE A 167 -4.24 5.87 -15.15
N PHE A 168 -3.65 6.10 -16.33
CA PHE A 168 -3.18 7.38 -16.81
C PHE A 168 -3.90 7.75 -18.13
N ASP A 169 -3.91 9.02 -18.49
CA ASP A 169 -4.51 9.48 -19.75
C ASP A 169 -3.75 8.97 -20.98
N SER A 170 -2.44 8.73 -20.82
CA SER A 170 -1.57 8.14 -21.84
C SER A 170 -0.39 7.41 -21.18
N GLU A 171 0.20 6.46 -21.92
CA GLU A 171 1.36 5.69 -21.45
C GLU A 171 2.57 6.59 -21.14
N ASP A 172 2.74 7.68 -21.90
CA ASP A 172 3.84 8.64 -21.69
C ASP A 172 3.78 9.35 -20.33
N GLN A 173 2.61 9.37 -19.69
CA GLN A 173 2.42 9.96 -18.38
C GLN A 173 2.73 8.99 -17.24
N VAL A 174 2.90 7.70 -17.52
CA VAL A 174 3.28 6.72 -16.50
C VAL A 174 4.70 7.00 -16.06
N PRO A 175 4.95 7.23 -14.75
CA PRO A 175 6.31 7.42 -14.26
C PRO A 175 7.18 6.19 -14.57
N ARG A 176 8.44 6.43 -14.92
CA ARG A 176 9.38 5.36 -15.24
C ARG A 176 10.14 4.83 -14.04
N GLN A 177 9.98 5.48 -12.89
CA GLN A 177 10.61 5.11 -11.63
C GLN A 177 9.62 5.11 -10.49
N ALA A 178 9.90 4.29 -9.48
CA ALA A 178 9.12 4.23 -8.26
C ALA A 178 10.03 4.01 -7.04
N TYR A 179 9.52 4.33 -5.86
CA TYR A 179 10.10 3.93 -4.58
C TYR A 179 9.35 2.72 -4.07
N THR A 180 10.07 1.68 -3.64
CA THR A 180 9.50 0.46 -3.08
C THR A 180 10.35 -0.05 -1.92
N MET A 181 9.71 -0.65 -0.92
CA MET A 181 10.39 -1.35 0.16
C MET A 181 10.37 -2.85 -0.05
#